data_bb1cf0279afa7d0879767a89ef47d5d9
#
_entry.id   bb1cf0279afa7d0879767a89ef47d5d9
#
_cell.length_a   1.000
_cell.length_b   1.000
_cell.length_c   1.000
_cell.angle_alpha   90.00
_cell.angle_beta   90.00
_cell.angle_gamma   90.00
#
_symmetry.space_group_name_H-M   'P 1'
#
loop_
_entity.id
_entity.type
_entity.pdbx_description
1 polymer ?
#
loop_
_entity_poly.entity_id
_entity_poly.type
_entity_poly.pdbx_seq_one_letter_code
_entity_poly.pdbx_strand_id
1 'polypeptide(L)'
;MTGLERALAAAAVVLLLAAGPTSAQNAGRVEIDVMISHISNRPGDIDPAGRKLDRELRDQFRYESLRVLESRRLSLRLDEVGSVDLPNGKPLRVRPLQVGERGVLVAVAIEGTLQTDLRIRNGHLVVIGAEPYEDGRLVISLEPHF
;
A
#
# COMPACT_ATOMS: atom_id res chain seq x y z
N MET A 1 8.64 46.29 -63.98
CA MET A 1 7.76 45.25 -63.47
C MET A 1 8.45 44.39 -62.49
N THR A 2 8.23 44.73 -61.29
CA THR A 2 8.97 44.13 -60.22
C THR A 2 8.08 43.21 -59.45
N GLY A 3 8.29 41.96 -59.60
CA GLY A 3 7.68 40.94 -58.74
C GLY A 3 8.29 41.05 -57.37
N LEU A 4 7.54 41.50 -56.45
CA LEU A 4 7.95 41.45 -55.07
C LEU A 4 7.58 40.12 -54.49
N GLU A 5 8.56 39.28 -54.53
CA GLU A 5 8.48 38.01 -53.77
C GLU A 5 8.63 38.31 -52.28
N ARG A 6 7.54 38.37 -51.63
CA ARG A 6 7.54 38.41 -50.15
C ARG A 6 7.55 36.98 -49.65
N ALA A 7 8.73 36.53 -49.34
CA ALA A 7 8.85 35.34 -48.58
C ALA A 7 8.25 35.58 -47.18
N LEU A 8 7.09 35.07 -46.94
CA LEU A 8 6.52 34.94 -45.60
C LEU A 8 7.25 33.78 -44.89
N ALA A 9 8.23 34.13 -44.10
CA ALA A 9 8.76 33.18 -43.15
C ALA A 9 7.68 32.90 -42.10
N ALA A 10 7.02 31.78 -42.26
CA ALA A 10 6.18 31.24 -41.21
C ALA A 10 7.11 30.79 -40.08
N ALA A 11 7.20 31.60 -39.04
CA ALA A 11 7.80 31.17 -37.80
C ALA A 11 6.89 30.12 -37.18
N ALA A 12 7.24 28.87 -37.34
CA ALA A 12 6.61 27.78 -36.59
C ALA A 12 7.01 27.97 -35.12
N VAL A 13 6.12 28.52 -34.34
CA VAL A 13 6.22 28.49 -32.89
C VAL A 13 5.95 27.06 -32.48
N VAL A 14 7.01 26.31 -32.27
CA VAL A 14 6.92 25.02 -31.60
C VAL A 14 6.66 25.32 -30.13
N LEU A 15 5.40 25.25 -29.74
CA LEU A 15 5.03 25.22 -28.34
C LEU A 15 5.51 23.86 -27.79
N LEU A 16 6.67 23.83 -27.19
CA LEU A 16 7.08 22.77 -26.31
C LEU A 16 6.16 22.83 -25.08
N LEU A 17 5.08 22.07 -25.12
CA LEU A 17 4.36 21.70 -23.93
C LEU A 17 5.30 20.86 -23.09
N ALA A 18 6.03 21.51 -22.20
CA ALA A 18 6.70 20.83 -21.13
C ALA A 18 5.64 20.06 -20.35
N ALA A 19 5.65 18.75 -20.48
CA ALA A 19 4.89 17.90 -19.60
C ALA A 19 5.33 18.24 -18.17
N GLY A 20 4.47 18.92 -17.43
CA GLY A 20 4.73 19.23 -16.04
C GLY A 20 4.97 17.96 -15.24
N PRO A 21 5.62 18.05 -14.08
CA PRO A 21 5.99 16.89 -13.30
C PRO A 21 4.74 16.08 -12.95
N THR A 22 4.84 14.79 -13.13
CA THR A 22 3.82 13.76 -12.85
C THR A 22 3.38 13.67 -11.38
N SER A 23 3.86 14.53 -10.52
CA SER A 23 3.47 14.59 -9.10
C SER A 23 1.98 14.87 -8.87
N ALA A 24 1.28 15.46 -9.85
CA ALA A 24 -0.17 15.70 -9.74
C ALA A 24 -1.02 14.42 -9.81
N GLN A 25 -0.48 13.31 -10.35
CA GLN A 25 -1.22 12.05 -10.49
C GLN A 25 -1.36 11.29 -9.16
N ASN A 26 -0.51 11.56 -8.18
CA ASN A 26 -0.56 10.94 -6.86
C ASN A 26 -1.31 11.80 -5.82
N ALA A 27 -1.73 13.02 -6.20
CA ALA A 27 -2.51 13.88 -5.32
C ALA A 27 -3.86 13.22 -4.99
N GLY A 28 -4.14 13.05 -3.69
CA GLY A 28 -5.36 12.43 -3.20
C GLY A 28 -5.37 10.90 -3.20
N ARG A 29 -4.24 10.26 -3.45
CA ARG A 29 -4.07 8.82 -3.30
C ARG A 29 -3.35 8.48 -2.01
N VAL A 30 -3.76 7.39 -1.40
CA VAL A 30 -3.10 6.77 -0.26
C VAL A 30 -2.43 5.50 -0.73
N GLU A 31 -1.13 5.41 -0.51
CA GLU A 31 -0.37 4.19 -0.73
C GLU A 31 -0.44 3.34 0.54
N ILE A 32 -0.85 2.08 0.42
CA ILE A 32 -0.93 1.16 1.55
C ILE A 32 -0.12 -0.08 1.23
N ASP A 33 0.94 -0.30 1.99
CA ASP A 33 1.70 -1.53 1.91
C ASP A 33 0.98 -2.60 2.74
N VAL A 34 0.56 -3.66 2.07
CA VAL A 34 -0.06 -4.84 2.69
C VAL A 34 0.96 -5.96 2.70
N MET A 35 1.26 -6.48 3.89
CA MET A 35 2.17 -7.60 4.04
C MET A 35 1.44 -8.76 4.70
N ILE A 36 1.54 -9.93 4.10
CA ILE A 36 0.99 -11.19 4.61
C ILE A 36 2.17 -12.08 4.95
N SER A 37 2.27 -12.46 6.21
CA SER A 37 3.40 -13.22 6.73
C SER A 37 2.93 -14.45 7.50
N HIS A 38 3.79 -15.45 7.58
CA HIS A 38 3.59 -16.64 8.38
C HIS A 38 4.61 -16.68 9.50
N ILE A 39 4.13 -16.79 10.73
CA ILE A 39 4.96 -17.01 11.92
C ILE A 39 4.74 -18.42 12.44
N SER A 40 5.81 -19.05 12.93
CA SER A 40 5.78 -20.43 13.40
C SER A 40 6.73 -20.65 14.56
N ASN A 41 6.42 -21.60 15.43
CA ASN A 41 7.32 -22.06 16.50
C ASN A 41 8.34 -23.08 16.00
N ARG A 42 8.30 -23.45 14.74
CA ARG A 42 9.34 -24.30 14.16
C ARG A 42 10.64 -23.50 14.01
N PRO A 43 11.80 -24.14 14.26
CA PRO A 43 13.08 -23.51 14.02
C PRO A 43 13.19 -23.01 12.59
N GLY A 44 13.68 -21.79 12.42
CA GLY A 44 13.85 -21.17 11.12
C GLY A 44 14.33 -19.72 11.25
N ASP A 45 14.42 -19.05 10.14
CA ASP A 45 14.93 -17.70 10.06
C ASP A 45 13.81 -16.65 10.10
N ILE A 46 14.21 -15.43 10.42
CA ILE A 46 13.37 -14.25 10.24
C ILE A 46 13.66 -13.67 8.87
N ASP A 47 12.66 -13.65 8.01
CA ASP A 47 12.77 -13.06 6.68
C ASP A 47 13.19 -11.58 6.79
N PRO A 48 14.28 -11.17 6.12
CA PRO A 48 14.72 -9.76 6.16
C PRO A 48 13.64 -8.76 5.76
N ALA A 49 12.76 -9.12 4.84
CA ALA A 49 11.62 -8.30 4.43
C ALA A 49 10.60 -8.09 5.56
N GLY A 50 10.57 -8.97 6.54
CA GLY A 50 9.67 -8.93 7.69
C GLY A 50 10.28 -8.35 8.97
N ARG A 51 11.48 -7.78 8.93
CA ARG A 51 12.15 -7.30 10.16
C ARG A 51 11.40 -6.20 10.89
N LYS A 52 10.76 -5.30 10.18
CA LYS A 52 9.94 -4.24 10.79
C LYS A 52 8.73 -4.85 11.50
N LEU A 53 8.08 -5.80 10.84
CA LEU A 53 6.98 -6.57 11.43
C LEU A 53 7.43 -7.38 12.65
N ASP A 54 8.57 -8.05 12.55
CA ASP A 54 9.14 -8.84 13.64
C ASP A 54 9.32 -8.01 14.93
N ARG A 55 9.80 -6.79 14.80
CA ARG A 55 9.95 -5.88 15.95
C ARG A 55 8.61 -5.54 16.61
N GLU A 56 7.56 -5.37 15.81
CA GLU A 56 6.21 -5.08 16.32
C GLU A 56 5.55 -6.30 16.97
N LEU A 57 5.87 -7.50 16.50
CA LEU A 57 5.23 -8.73 16.95
C LEU A 57 5.87 -9.35 18.21
N ARG A 58 7.15 -9.12 18.47
CA ARG A 58 7.92 -9.81 19.52
C ARG A 58 7.34 -9.65 20.92
N ASP A 59 6.70 -8.54 21.22
CA ASP A 59 6.10 -8.28 22.52
C ASP A 59 4.73 -8.99 22.69
N GLN A 60 4.10 -9.40 21.60
CA GLN A 60 2.75 -9.97 21.61
C GLN A 60 2.71 -11.46 21.27
N PHE A 61 3.66 -11.93 20.48
CA PHE A 61 3.70 -13.30 19.98
C PHE A 61 5.07 -13.94 20.20
N ARG A 62 5.04 -15.23 20.56
CA ARG A 62 6.23 -16.05 20.59
C ARG A 62 6.30 -16.91 19.33
N TYR A 63 7.37 -16.78 18.58
CA TYR A 63 7.64 -17.57 17.39
C TYR A 63 9.15 -17.62 17.13
N GLU A 64 9.58 -18.62 16.38
CA GLU A 64 10.99 -18.81 16.02
C GLU A 64 11.29 -18.51 14.55
N SER A 65 10.25 -18.49 13.71
CA SER A 65 10.39 -18.18 12.29
C SER A 65 9.32 -17.21 11.82
N LEU A 66 9.69 -16.35 10.88
CA LEU A 66 8.81 -15.44 10.18
C LEU A 66 9.13 -15.46 8.70
N ARG A 67 8.14 -15.77 7.87
CA ARG A 67 8.26 -15.76 6.42
C ARG A 67 7.24 -14.84 5.81
N VAL A 68 7.68 -13.91 4.98
CA VAL A 68 6.78 -13.06 4.19
C VAL A 68 6.26 -13.86 3.01
N LEU A 69 4.96 -14.05 2.95
CA LEU A 69 4.29 -14.79 1.88
C LEU A 69 3.92 -13.90 0.72
N GLU A 70 3.45 -12.69 1.00
CA GLU A 70 3.07 -11.72 -0.01
C GLU A 70 3.28 -10.32 0.54
N SER A 71 3.75 -9.43 -0.32
CA SER A 71 3.85 -8.02 -0.07
C SER A 71 3.29 -7.28 -1.28
N ARG A 72 2.31 -6.40 -1.04
CA ARG A 72 1.63 -5.68 -2.11
C ARG A 72 1.40 -4.24 -1.72
N ARG A 73 1.69 -3.32 -2.64
CA ARG A 73 1.34 -1.92 -2.48
C ARG A 73 0.05 -1.62 -3.22
N LEU A 74 -0.93 -1.09 -2.48
CA LEU A 74 -2.19 -0.61 -3.00
C LEU A 74 -2.13 0.91 -3.11
N SER A 75 -2.47 1.46 -4.26
CA SER A 75 -2.63 2.90 -4.48
C SER A 75 -4.12 3.20 -4.62
N LEU A 76 -4.71 3.81 -3.59
CA LEU A 76 -6.14 3.97 -3.46
C LEU A 76 -6.54 5.43 -3.30
N ARG A 77 -7.61 5.82 -3.96
CA ARG A 77 -8.31 7.07 -3.65
C ARG A 77 -9.17 6.90 -2.41
N LEU A 78 -9.59 8.01 -1.82
CA LEU A 78 -10.58 7.95 -0.75
C LEU A 78 -11.84 7.23 -1.24
N ASP A 79 -12.38 6.37 -0.42
CA ASP A 79 -13.53 5.50 -0.68
C ASP A 79 -13.33 4.41 -1.74
N GLU A 80 -12.17 4.32 -2.36
CA GLU A 80 -11.82 3.23 -3.28
C GLU A 80 -11.44 1.97 -2.49
N VAL A 81 -11.99 0.84 -2.91
CA VAL A 81 -11.72 -0.47 -2.28
C VAL A 81 -10.57 -1.16 -3.00
N GLY A 82 -9.50 -1.45 -2.25
CA GLY A 82 -8.45 -2.37 -2.68
C GLY A 82 -8.69 -3.76 -2.09
N SER A 83 -8.30 -4.78 -2.81
CA SER A 83 -8.47 -6.16 -2.38
C SER A 83 -7.18 -6.96 -2.54
N VAL A 84 -6.89 -7.80 -1.56
CA VAL A 84 -5.77 -8.74 -1.58
C VAL A 84 -6.29 -10.10 -1.14
N ASP A 85 -6.03 -11.13 -1.93
CA ASP A 85 -6.42 -12.49 -1.57
C ASP A 85 -5.44 -13.07 -0.54
N LEU A 86 -5.98 -13.56 0.57
CA LEU A 86 -5.21 -14.23 1.59
C LEU A 86 -4.95 -15.70 1.20
N PRO A 87 -3.88 -16.33 1.70
CA PRO A 87 -3.58 -17.74 1.41
C PRO A 87 -4.68 -18.72 1.81
N ASN A 88 -5.53 -18.34 2.76
CA ASN A 88 -6.70 -19.14 3.19
C ASN A 88 -7.93 -18.98 2.28
N GLY A 89 -7.81 -18.26 1.15
CA GLY A 89 -8.87 -18.03 0.19
C GLY A 89 -9.81 -16.87 0.52
N LYS A 90 -9.68 -16.24 1.68
CA LYS A 90 -10.50 -15.08 2.05
C LYS A 90 -9.94 -13.79 1.45
N PRO A 91 -10.77 -12.90 0.91
CA PRO A 91 -10.31 -11.58 0.46
C PRO A 91 -10.16 -10.63 1.65
N LEU A 92 -9.03 -9.93 1.69
CA LEU A 92 -8.83 -8.74 2.52
C LEU A 92 -9.26 -7.52 1.70
N ARG A 93 -10.13 -6.69 2.24
CA ARG A 93 -10.56 -5.43 1.62
C ARG A 93 -10.11 -4.25 2.46
N VAL A 94 -9.55 -3.26 1.80
CA VAL A 94 -9.02 -2.05 2.41
C VAL A 94 -9.59 -0.85 1.68
N ARG A 95 -10.16 0.10 2.44
CA ARG A 95 -10.75 1.32 1.89
C ARG A 95 -10.35 2.53 2.72
N PRO A 96 -9.54 3.46 2.19
CA PRO A 96 -9.24 4.70 2.89
C PRO A 96 -10.48 5.60 2.91
N LEU A 97 -10.82 6.13 4.08
CA LEU A 97 -12.02 6.94 4.28
C LEU A 97 -11.70 8.42 4.42
N GLN A 98 -10.61 8.75 5.10
CA GLN A 98 -10.25 10.13 5.42
C GLN A 98 -8.77 10.24 5.72
N VAL A 99 -8.14 11.30 5.21
CA VAL A 99 -6.75 11.65 5.53
C VAL A 99 -6.75 12.94 6.35
N GLY A 100 -6.01 12.96 7.44
CA GLY A 100 -5.87 14.10 8.32
C GLY A 100 -4.53 14.14 9.03
N GLU A 101 -4.34 15.10 9.92
CA GLU A 101 -3.10 15.27 10.70
C GLU A 101 -2.78 14.08 11.60
N ARG A 102 -3.81 13.36 12.04
CA ARG A 102 -3.68 12.19 12.92
C ARG A 102 -3.46 10.88 12.17
N GLY A 103 -3.40 10.93 10.86
CA GLY A 103 -3.26 9.76 10.02
C GLY A 103 -4.40 9.54 9.05
N VAL A 104 -4.41 8.40 8.42
CA VAL A 104 -5.47 7.95 7.54
C VAL A 104 -6.45 7.05 8.31
N LEU A 105 -7.74 7.30 8.14
CA LEU A 105 -8.78 6.39 8.60
C LEU A 105 -9.04 5.37 7.49
N VAL A 106 -8.89 4.10 7.81
CA VAL A 106 -8.99 2.99 6.86
C VAL A 106 -10.03 1.99 7.35
N ALA A 107 -10.99 1.68 6.51
CA ALA A 107 -11.90 0.55 6.74
C ALA A 107 -11.22 -0.73 6.26
N VAL A 108 -11.19 -1.74 7.11
CA VAL A 108 -10.57 -3.04 6.85
C VAL A 108 -11.59 -4.13 7.07
N ALA A 109 -11.70 -5.05 6.13
CA ALA A 109 -12.61 -6.17 6.22
C ALA A 109 -11.97 -7.47 5.71
N ILE A 110 -12.12 -8.53 6.48
CA ILE A 110 -11.87 -9.90 6.08
C ILE A 110 -13.18 -10.66 6.30
N GLU A 111 -13.77 -11.17 5.24
CA GLU A 111 -15.06 -11.81 5.29
C GLU A 111 -15.13 -12.90 6.37
N GLY A 112 -16.14 -12.79 7.24
CA GLY A 112 -16.37 -13.74 8.34
C GLY A 112 -15.39 -13.67 9.50
N THR A 113 -14.41 -12.76 9.47
CA THR A 113 -13.32 -12.71 10.46
C THR A 113 -13.17 -11.35 11.11
N LEU A 114 -13.10 -10.28 10.33
CA LEU A 114 -12.78 -8.95 10.80
C LEU A 114 -13.56 -7.89 10.00
N GLN A 115 -14.08 -6.90 10.73
CA GLN A 115 -14.58 -5.66 10.14
C GLN A 115 -14.32 -4.53 11.12
N THR A 116 -13.48 -3.58 10.76
CA THR A 116 -13.08 -2.49 11.64
C THR A 116 -12.59 -1.28 10.86
N ASP A 117 -12.63 -0.13 11.52
CA ASP A 117 -12.01 1.09 11.04
C ASP A 117 -10.81 1.40 11.93
N LEU A 118 -9.68 1.69 11.29
CA LEU A 118 -8.42 1.98 11.96
C LEU A 118 -7.88 3.33 11.52
N ARG A 119 -7.36 4.09 12.48
CA ARG A 119 -6.59 5.29 12.19
C ARG A 119 -5.11 4.97 12.30
N ILE A 120 -4.40 5.13 11.19
CA ILE A 120 -2.99 4.76 11.08
C ILE A 120 -2.18 5.99 10.71
N ARG A 121 -1.12 6.25 11.44
CA ARG A 121 -0.20 7.35 11.15
C ARG A 121 0.63 7.04 9.91
N ASN A 122 1.02 8.10 9.20
CA ASN A 122 1.88 7.98 8.05
C ASN A 122 3.17 7.21 8.37
N GLY A 123 3.47 6.18 7.61
CA GLY A 123 4.67 5.36 7.78
C GLY A 123 4.67 4.41 9.00
N HIS A 124 3.56 4.29 9.73
CA HIS A 124 3.44 3.35 10.84
C HIS A 124 2.85 2.02 10.41
N LEU A 125 3.50 0.95 10.80
CA LEU A 125 3.03 -0.40 10.56
C LEU A 125 2.04 -0.82 11.66
N VAL A 126 0.91 -1.36 11.26
CA VAL A 126 -0.14 -1.87 12.16
C VAL A 126 -0.46 -3.31 11.80
N VAL A 127 -0.54 -4.17 12.80
CA VAL A 127 -1.00 -5.55 12.65
C VAL A 127 -2.53 -5.55 12.80
N ILE A 128 -3.22 -6.03 11.79
CA ILE A 128 -4.69 -6.04 11.75
C ILE A 128 -5.30 -7.40 12.03
N GLY A 129 -4.52 -8.46 11.98
CA GLY A 129 -5.02 -9.79 12.24
C GLY A 129 -3.92 -10.81 12.35
N ALA A 130 -4.22 -11.86 13.12
CA ALA A 130 -3.38 -13.05 13.24
C ALA A 130 -4.29 -14.26 13.36
N GLU A 131 -4.38 -15.07 12.30
CA GLU A 131 -5.24 -16.25 12.24
C GLU A 131 -4.43 -17.53 12.25
N PRO A 132 -4.95 -18.63 12.82
CA PRO A 132 -4.31 -19.93 12.66
C PRO A 132 -4.16 -20.27 11.18
N TYR A 133 -2.97 -20.67 10.79
CA TYR A 133 -2.64 -21.05 9.43
C TYR A 133 -1.50 -22.07 9.42
N GLU A 134 -1.73 -23.22 8.81
CA GLU A 134 -0.76 -24.35 8.82
C GLU A 134 -0.31 -24.69 10.27
N ASP A 135 0.99 -24.68 10.50
CA ASP A 135 1.63 -24.97 11.79
C ASP A 135 1.90 -23.72 12.65
N GLY A 136 1.33 -22.60 12.28
CA GLY A 136 1.54 -21.33 12.97
C GLY A 136 0.39 -20.37 12.78
N ARG A 137 0.72 -19.11 12.49
CA ARG A 137 -0.25 -18.04 12.29
C ARG A 137 0.04 -17.25 11.05
N LEU A 138 -1.04 -16.85 10.38
CA LEU A 138 -1.02 -15.87 9.32
C LEU A 138 -1.16 -14.48 9.92
N VAL A 139 -0.19 -13.62 9.72
CA VAL A 139 -0.19 -12.24 10.23
C VAL A 139 -0.36 -11.27 9.07
N ILE A 140 -1.28 -10.35 9.24
CA ILE A 140 -1.59 -9.32 8.23
C ILE A 140 -1.24 -7.96 8.80
N SER A 141 -0.43 -7.22 8.08
CA SER A 141 -0.01 -5.87 8.47
C SER A 141 -0.25 -4.84 7.38
N LEU A 142 -0.54 -3.62 7.80
CA LEU A 142 -0.72 -2.46 6.92
C LEU A 142 0.25 -1.35 7.31
N GLU A 143 0.77 -0.66 6.32
CA GLU A 143 1.60 0.52 6.50
C GLU A 143 1.22 1.56 5.45
N PRO A 144 0.57 2.67 5.84
CA PRO A 144 0.17 3.70 4.90
C PRO A 144 1.29 4.71 4.64
N HIS A 145 1.30 5.25 3.43
CA HIS A 145 2.12 6.36 2.99
C HIS A 145 1.26 7.39 2.26
N PHE A 146 1.27 8.61 2.74
CA PHE A 146 0.45 9.69 2.18
C PHE A 146 1.02 11.07 2.48
#